data_311be8f440f8846dd8788e1d1bc06d20
#
_entry.id   311be8f440f8846dd8788e1d1bc06d20
#
_cell.length_a   1.000
_cell.length_b   1.000
_cell.length_c   1.000
_cell.angle_alpha   90.00
_cell.angle_beta   90.00
_cell.angle_gamma   90.00
#
_symmetry.space_group_name_H-M   'P 1'
#
loop_
_entity.id
_entity.type
_entity.pdbx_description
1 polymer ?
#
loop_
_entity_poly.entity_id
_entity_poly.type
_entity_poly.pdbx_seq_one_letter_code
_entity_poly.pdbx_strand_id
1 'polypeptide(L)'
;LFVWDSVAQTPTRKMLDEDFDPQSSIGYKARLLSKAMKKMTIPLANNQCTLLALNQLKTNITTDRASLLTEPYVTPGGKALPYSYSLRIWLTVRKAKASYVTDQHGYKVGSEVKARIKKSRFGSLGRECTFKILWGNNVGIQDEESWFDAIQPSDSLERNGAWYTLKYADETSEKFQFTKWHEKIKNEKFRTRILEIMNEVVVQSWHPLEEIAVSS
;
A
#
# COMPACT_ATOMS: atom_id res chain seq x y z
N LEU A 1 15.53 -10.78 1.43
CA LEU A 1 14.07 -10.70 1.35
C LEU A 1 13.49 -12.09 1.13
N PHE A 2 12.52 -12.50 1.94
CA PHE A 2 11.73 -13.71 1.73
C PHE A 2 10.27 -13.31 1.45
N VAL A 3 9.73 -13.78 0.31
CA VAL A 3 8.34 -13.48 -0.10
C VAL A 3 7.49 -14.74 0.08
N TRP A 4 6.38 -14.61 0.79
CA TRP A 4 5.40 -15.69 0.98
C TRP A 4 4.08 -15.34 0.30
N ASP A 5 3.83 -15.90 -0.87
CA ASP A 5 2.59 -15.73 -1.64
C ASP A 5 1.83 -17.07 -1.71
N SER A 6 0.77 -17.21 -0.97
CA SER A 6 0.16 -16.37 0.04
C SER A 6 -0.16 -17.17 1.30
N VAL A 7 -0.23 -16.50 2.42
CA VAL A 7 -0.60 -17.12 3.70
C VAL A 7 -1.98 -17.80 3.62
N ALA A 8 -2.93 -17.17 2.93
CA ALA A 8 -4.29 -17.70 2.77
C ALA A 8 -4.31 -19.03 2.03
N GLN A 9 -3.51 -19.17 0.98
CA GLN A 9 -3.51 -20.33 0.07
C GLN A 9 -2.59 -21.47 0.52
N THR A 10 -1.62 -21.20 1.40
CA THR A 10 -0.70 -22.25 1.87
C THR A 10 -1.47 -23.32 2.65
N PRO A 11 -1.53 -24.59 2.18
CA PRO A 11 -2.18 -25.67 2.90
C PRO A 11 -1.31 -26.11 4.09
N THR A 12 -1.94 -26.70 5.07
CA THR A 12 -1.22 -27.47 6.10
C THR A 12 -1.10 -28.93 5.65
N ARG A 13 -0.12 -29.66 6.17
CA ARG A 13 0.02 -31.10 5.88
C ARG A 13 -1.28 -31.86 6.19
N LYS A 14 -1.91 -31.53 7.31
CA LYS A 14 -3.20 -32.10 7.70
C LYS A 14 -4.30 -31.86 6.63
N MET A 15 -4.34 -30.66 6.03
CA MET A 15 -5.30 -30.35 4.97
C MET A 15 -5.01 -31.08 3.64
N LEU A 16 -3.78 -31.57 3.45
CA LEU A 16 -3.41 -32.35 2.27
C LEU A 16 -3.72 -33.84 2.46
N ASP A 17 -3.65 -34.32 3.70
CA ASP A 17 -3.80 -35.75 4.07
C ASP A 17 -5.25 -36.11 4.40
N GLU A 18 -6.16 -35.14 4.64
CA GLU A 18 -7.56 -35.36 4.99
C GLU A 18 -8.50 -35.18 3.80
N ASP A 19 -9.61 -35.94 3.80
CA ASP A 19 -10.73 -35.72 2.91
C ASP A 19 -11.36 -34.33 3.11
N PHE A 20 -12.19 -33.87 2.16
CA PHE A 20 -12.82 -32.55 2.14
C PHE A 20 -13.83 -32.32 3.30
N ASP A 21 -13.45 -32.63 4.54
CA ASP A 21 -14.26 -32.33 5.73
C ASP A 21 -13.95 -30.93 6.26
N PRO A 22 -14.88 -29.95 6.12
CA PRO A 22 -14.66 -28.57 6.56
C PRO A 22 -14.50 -28.42 8.09
N GLN A 23 -14.98 -29.38 8.88
CA GLN A 23 -15.00 -29.24 10.34
C GLN A 23 -13.70 -29.63 11.02
N SER A 24 -12.93 -30.52 10.42
CA SER A 24 -11.69 -31.08 11.05
C SER A 24 -10.56 -30.07 11.21
N SER A 25 -10.57 -28.98 10.47
CA SER A 25 -9.44 -28.02 10.38
C SER A 25 -9.68 -26.65 11.01
N ILE A 26 -10.85 -26.40 11.62
CA ILE A 26 -11.20 -25.11 12.23
C ILE A 26 -10.16 -24.73 13.30
N GLY A 27 -9.50 -23.59 13.10
CA GLY A 27 -8.50 -23.04 14.01
C GLY A 27 -7.13 -23.75 14.01
N TYR A 28 -6.97 -24.92 13.39
CA TYR A 28 -5.68 -25.63 13.32
C TYR A 28 -4.63 -24.80 12.56
N LYS A 29 -4.98 -24.32 11.38
CA LYS A 29 -4.10 -23.45 10.57
C LYS A 29 -3.66 -22.19 11.34
N ALA A 30 -4.58 -21.55 12.06
CA ALA A 30 -4.26 -20.35 12.85
C ALA A 30 -3.24 -20.65 13.98
N ARG A 31 -3.39 -21.79 14.66
CA ARG A 31 -2.45 -22.24 15.69
C ARG A 31 -1.07 -22.55 15.12
N LEU A 32 -1.04 -23.22 13.95
CA LEU A 32 0.23 -23.57 13.28
C LEU A 32 0.96 -22.30 12.83
N LEU A 33 0.25 -21.36 12.21
CA LEU A 33 0.80 -20.07 11.78
C LEU A 33 1.34 -19.26 12.96
N SER A 34 0.64 -19.27 14.09
CA SER A 34 1.12 -18.60 15.32
C SER A 34 2.47 -19.19 15.79
N LYS A 35 2.62 -20.52 15.77
CA LYS A 35 3.89 -21.17 16.10
C LYS A 35 4.99 -20.86 15.07
N ALA A 36 4.63 -20.87 13.78
CA ALA A 36 5.57 -20.57 12.70
C ALA A 36 6.14 -19.15 12.82
N MET A 37 5.27 -18.15 13.04
CA MET A 37 5.70 -16.75 13.22
C MET A 37 6.72 -16.61 14.36
N LYS A 38 6.43 -17.22 15.52
CA LYS A 38 7.35 -17.21 16.67
C LYS A 38 8.71 -17.85 16.35
N LYS A 39 8.69 -18.98 15.61
CA LYS A 39 9.94 -19.67 15.23
C LYS A 39 10.74 -18.91 14.18
N MET A 40 10.08 -18.21 13.25
CA MET A 40 10.76 -17.48 12.17
C MET A 40 11.40 -16.16 12.63
N THR A 41 10.94 -15.57 13.73
CA THR A 41 11.41 -14.26 14.19
C THR A 41 12.92 -14.23 14.39
N ILE A 42 13.49 -15.19 15.10
CA ILE A 42 14.94 -15.23 15.40
C ILE A 42 15.77 -15.50 14.14
N PRO A 43 15.50 -16.54 13.32
CA PRO A 43 16.24 -16.74 12.07
C PRO A 43 16.19 -15.56 11.11
N LEU A 44 15.03 -14.91 10.98
CA LEU A 44 14.91 -13.72 10.14
C LEU A 44 15.77 -12.55 10.64
N ALA A 45 15.77 -12.31 11.95
CA ALA A 45 16.58 -11.26 12.55
C ALA A 45 18.08 -11.54 12.40
N ASN A 46 18.53 -12.76 12.74
CA ASN A 46 19.95 -13.15 12.67
C ASN A 46 20.51 -13.07 11.24
N ASN A 47 19.68 -13.32 10.24
CA ASN A 47 20.08 -13.25 8.84
C ASN A 47 19.72 -11.91 8.17
N GLN A 48 19.33 -10.89 8.94
CA GLN A 48 18.90 -9.58 8.42
C GLN A 48 17.89 -9.71 7.27
N CYS A 49 16.99 -10.67 7.37
CA CYS A 49 16.04 -11.02 6.32
C CYS A 49 14.66 -10.43 6.62
N THR A 50 14.11 -9.70 5.65
CA THR A 50 12.73 -9.21 5.70
C THR A 50 11.78 -10.29 5.17
N LEU A 51 10.71 -10.58 5.90
CA LEU A 51 9.59 -11.41 5.44
C LEU A 51 8.48 -10.52 4.89
N LEU A 52 8.17 -10.66 3.60
CA LEU A 52 6.99 -10.09 2.96
C LEU A 52 5.92 -11.18 2.83
N ALA A 53 4.88 -11.13 3.64
CA ALA A 53 3.79 -12.10 3.61
C ALA A 53 2.54 -11.48 2.93
N LEU A 54 2.16 -12.01 1.79
CA LEU A 54 0.93 -11.67 1.09
C LEU A 54 -0.24 -12.42 1.72
N ASN A 55 -1.38 -11.74 1.89
CA ASN A 55 -2.58 -12.36 2.42
C ASN A 55 -3.84 -11.76 1.77
N GLN A 56 -4.96 -12.47 1.85
CA GLN A 56 -6.23 -12.02 1.32
C GLN A 56 -7.03 -11.25 2.37
N LEU A 57 -7.80 -10.25 1.93
CA LEU A 57 -8.84 -9.63 2.72
C LEU A 57 -10.16 -10.36 2.45
N LYS A 58 -10.84 -10.78 3.52
CA LYS A 58 -12.19 -11.34 3.47
C LYS A 58 -13.14 -10.39 4.17
N THR A 59 -14.38 -10.29 3.69
CA THR A 59 -15.42 -9.53 4.37
C THR A 59 -15.60 -10.10 5.78
N ASN A 60 -15.69 -9.23 6.75
CA ASN A 60 -15.99 -9.62 8.13
C ASN A 60 -17.46 -9.98 8.21
N ILE A 61 -17.74 -11.25 8.52
CA ILE A 61 -19.11 -11.75 8.71
C ILE A 61 -19.41 -11.70 10.20
N THR A 62 -20.01 -10.60 10.65
CA THR A 62 -20.45 -10.42 12.03
C THR A 62 -21.82 -9.77 12.07
N THR A 63 -22.58 -10.04 13.11
CA THR A 63 -23.88 -9.40 13.39
C THR A 63 -23.71 -8.04 14.09
N ASP A 64 -22.52 -7.77 14.62
CA ASP A 64 -22.22 -6.50 15.27
C ASP A 64 -21.92 -5.39 14.24
N ARG A 65 -22.85 -4.44 14.17
CA ARG A 65 -22.79 -3.30 13.27
C ARG A 65 -21.57 -2.38 13.54
N ALA A 66 -21.18 -2.22 14.80
CA ALA A 66 -20.04 -1.39 15.17
C ALA A 66 -18.73 -2.01 14.67
N SER A 67 -18.58 -3.32 14.79
CA SER A 67 -17.44 -4.07 14.22
C SER A 67 -17.39 -4.00 12.70
N LEU A 68 -18.53 -4.00 12.00
CA LEU A 68 -18.56 -3.85 10.54
C LEU A 68 -18.09 -2.48 10.08
N LEU A 69 -18.37 -1.43 10.84
CA LEU A 69 -17.94 -0.06 10.52
C LEU A 69 -16.44 0.14 10.79
N THR A 70 -15.92 -0.45 11.86
CA THR A 70 -14.52 -0.28 12.26
C THR A 70 -13.57 -1.25 11.58
N GLU A 71 -14.00 -2.51 11.42
CA GLU A 71 -13.22 -3.60 10.82
C GLU A 71 -14.03 -4.39 9.77
N PRO A 72 -14.32 -3.78 8.60
CA PRO A 72 -15.13 -4.42 7.56
C PRO A 72 -14.46 -5.64 6.93
N TYR A 73 -13.16 -5.82 7.16
CA TYR A 73 -12.37 -6.91 6.60
C TYR A 73 -11.57 -7.65 7.67
N VAL A 74 -11.43 -8.94 7.46
CA VAL A 74 -10.58 -9.84 8.24
C VAL A 74 -9.57 -10.55 7.33
N THR A 75 -8.47 -11.01 7.90
CA THR A 75 -7.47 -11.79 7.17
C THR A 75 -7.43 -13.23 7.67
N PRO A 76 -7.33 -14.21 6.77
CA PRO A 76 -7.07 -15.60 7.15
C PRO A 76 -5.77 -15.73 7.98
N GLY A 77 -5.74 -16.74 8.84
CA GLY A 77 -4.53 -17.06 9.63
C GLY A 77 -4.61 -16.69 11.11
N GLY A 78 -5.76 -16.17 11.57
CA GLY A 78 -6.05 -15.92 12.99
C GLY A 78 -5.42 -14.64 13.54
N LYS A 79 -5.72 -14.37 14.81
CA LYS A 79 -5.33 -13.11 15.48
C LYS A 79 -3.82 -12.96 15.73
N ALA A 80 -3.04 -14.05 15.72
CA ALA A 80 -1.61 -13.98 15.98
C ALA A 80 -0.80 -13.29 14.89
N LEU A 81 -1.21 -13.41 13.63
CA LEU A 81 -0.52 -12.78 12.50
C LEU A 81 -0.44 -11.25 12.63
N PRO A 82 -1.54 -10.52 12.88
CA PRO A 82 -1.49 -9.07 13.08
C PRO A 82 -0.53 -8.62 14.17
N TYR A 83 -0.35 -9.41 15.23
CA TYR A 83 0.61 -9.09 16.31
C TYR A 83 2.06 -9.25 15.87
N SER A 84 2.35 -10.18 14.97
CA SER A 84 3.73 -10.49 14.53
C SER A 84 4.27 -9.47 13.54
N TYR A 85 3.42 -8.82 12.74
CA TYR A 85 3.84 -7.87 11.71
C TYR A 85 4.39 -6.57 12.30
N SER A 86 5.49 -6.09 11.75
CA SER A 86 6.00 -4.73 12.01
C SER A 86 5.24 -3.69 11.19
N LEU A 87 4.92 -4.04 9.95
CA LEU A 87 4.13 -3.22 9.03
C LEU A 87 3.00 -4.06 8.44
N ARG A 88 1.80 -3.47 8.34
CA ARG A 88 0.65 -4.08 7.68
C ARG A 88 0.00 -3.07 6.76
N ILE A 89 -0.03 -3.39 5.48
CA ILE A 89 -0.62 -2.56 4.43
C ILE A 89 -1.84 -3.27 3.88
N TRP A 90 -2.94 -2.56 3.77
CA TRP A 90 -4.14 -3.02 3.07
C TRP A 90 -4.19 -2.41 1.69
N LEU A 91 -4.37 -3.25 0.68
CA LEU A 91 -4.64 -2.86 -0.69
C LEU A 91 -6.12 -3.12 -0.97
N THR A 92 -6.85 -2.08 -1.33
CA THR A 92 -8.28 -2.17 -1.61
C THR A 92 -8.62 -1.50 -2.94
N VAL A 93 -9.57 -2.08 -3.66
CA VAL A 93 -10.13 -1.51 -4.89
C VAL A 93 -11.59 -1.18 -4.62
N ARG A 94 -12.01 0.04 -4.91
CA ARG A 94 -13.43 0.40 -4.83
C ARG A 94 -14.19 -0.28 -5.97
N LYS A 95 -15.38 -0.83 -5.67
CA LYS A 95 -16.25 -1.45 -6.68
C LYS A 95 -17.02 -0.44 -7.54
N ALA A 96 -16.84 0.86 -7.34
CA ALA A 96 -17.50 1.90 -8.11
C ALA A 96 -16.95 1.95 -9.54
N LYS A 97 -17.78 2.34 -10.52
CA LYS A 97 -17.35 2.52 -11.93
C LYS A 97 -16.15 3.46 -12.04
N ALA A 98 -16.11 4.52 -11.24
CA ALA A 98 -15.02 5.50 -11.22
C ALA A 98 -13.66 4.94 -10.78
N SER A 99 -13.62 3.75 -10.16
CA SER A 99 -12.36 3.11 -9.74
C SER A 99 -11.76 2.16 -10.78
N TYR A 100 -12.40 2.02 -11.92
CA TYR A 100 -11.85 1.27 -13.04
C TYR A 100 -11.27 2.25 -14.07
N VAL A 101 -10.05 1.95 -14.52
CA VAL A 101 -9.47 2.62 -15.69
C VAL A 101 -10.07 1.96 -16.93
N THR A 102 -10.66 2.77 -17.81
CA THR A 102 -11.25 2.29 -19.06
C THR A 102 -10.50 2.86 -20.26
N ASP A 103 -10.44 2.09 -21.33
CA ASP A 103 -9.93 2.55 -22.62
C ASP A 103 -10.97 3.42 -23.37
N GLN A 104 -10.61 3.85 -24.57
CA GLN A 104 -11.48 4.65 -25.44
C GLN A 104 -12.76 3.92 -25.87
N HIS A 105 -12.81 2.60 -25.76
CA HIS A 105 -13.96 1.75 -26.08
C HIS A 105 -14.80 1.41 -24.87
N GLY A 106 -14.40 1.89 -23.66
CA GLY A 106 -15.11 1.62 -22.41
C GLY A 106 -14.76 0.28 -21.77
N TYR A 107 -13.77 -0.45 -22.29
CA TYR A 107 -13.28 -1.68 -21.66
C TYR A 107 -12.41 -1.37 -20.45
N LYS A 108 -12.55 -2.18 -19.41
CA LYS A 108 -11.73 -2.05 -18.21
C LYS A 108 -10.31 -2.55 -18.49
N VAL A 109 -9.35 -1.65 -18.41
CA VAL A 109 -7.93 -1.91 -18.64
C VAL A 109 -7.09 -1.78 -17.37
N GLY A 110 -7.70 -1.42 -16.26
CA GLY A 110 -7.01 -1.26 -14.99
C GLY A 110 -7.96 -0.95 -13.84
N SER A 111 -7.37 -0.74 -12.68
CA SER A 111 -8.08 -0.31 -11.47
C SER A 111 -7.26 0.67 -10.65
N GLU A 112 -7.97 1.54 -9.94
CA GLU A 112 -7.41 2.37 -8.91
C GLU A 112 -7.34 1.59 -7.60
N VAL A 113 -6.16 1.53 -7.02
CA VAL A 113 -5.87 0.82 -5.78
C VAL A 113 -5.55 1.82 -4.69
N LYS A 114 -6.19 1.65 -3.54
CA LYS A 114 -5.89 2.41 -2.33
C LYS A 114 -5.05 1.54 -1.41
N ALA A 115 -3.84 2.00 -1.09
CA ALA A 115 -2.99 1.43 -0.06
C ALA A 115 -3.17 2.20 1.25
N ARG A 116 -3.35 1.49 2.36
CA ARG A 116 -3.48 2.09 3.69
C ARG A 116 -2.66 1.35 4.72
N ILE A 117 -1.88 2.06 5.51
CA ILE A 117 -1.12 1.50 6.63
C ILE A 117 -2.09 1.22 7.80
N LYS A 118 -2.37 -0.06 8.03
CA LYS A 118 -3.26 -0.53 9.12
C LYS A 118 -2.52 -0.83 10.41
N LYS A 119 -1.22 -1.07 10.34
CA LYS A 119 -0.32 -1.22 11.48
C LYS A 119 1.07 -0.78 11.09
N SER A 120 1.74 -0.08 11.96
CA SER A 120 3.15 0.25 11.86
C SER A 120 3.77 0.30 13.25
N ARG A 121 4.97 -0.27 13.39
CA ARG A 121 5.85 -0.08 14.54
C ARG A 121 6.84 1.06 14.33
N PHE A 122 6.80 1.69 13.14
CA PHE A 122 7.70 2.76 12.71
C PHE A 122 7.00 4.13 12.68
N GLY A 123 5.85 4.27 13.31
CA GLY A 123 4.98 5.44 13.14
C GLY A 123 4.11 5.34 11.89
N SER A 124 3.55 6.46 11.44
CA SER A 124 2.81 6.59 10.17
C SER A 124 1.52 5.77 10.05
N LEU A 125 0.92 5.38 11.19
CA LEU A 125 -0.34 4.65 11.20
C LEU A 125 -1.46 5.48 10.54
N GLY A 126 -2.26 4.82 9.71
CA GLY A 126 -3.42 5.42 9.05
C GLY A 126 -3.11 6.17 7.76
N ARG A 127 -1.83 6.41 7.42
CA ARG A 127 -1.47 7.01 6.13
C ARG A 127 -1.92 6.15 4.97
N GLU A 128 -2.28 6.82 3.89
CA GLU A 128 -2.79 6.16 2.69
C GLU A 128 -2.33 6.87 1.42
N CYS A 129 -2.24 6.12 0.35
CA CYS A 129 -2.04 6.63 -1.00
C CYS A 129 -2.93 5.87 -1.98
N THR A 130 -3.16 6.47 -3.13
CA THR A 130 -3.91 5.86 -4.22
C THR A 130 -3.05 5.85 -5.47
N PHE A 131 -3.07 4.75 -6.20
CA PHE A 131 -2.35 4.58 -7.45
C PHE A 131 -3.14 3.68 -8.40
N LYS A 132 -2.85 3.79 -9.69
CA LYS A 132 -3.50 2.96 -10.72
C LYS A 132 -2.62 1.76 -11.06
N ILE A 133 -3.26 0.62 -11.30
CA ILE A 133 -2.64 -0.56 -11.88
C ILE A 133 -3.33 -0.83 -13.21
N LEU A 134 -2.57 -0.84 -14.29
CA LEU A 134 -3.06 -1.25 -15.61
C LEU A 134 -2.80 -2.73 -15.85
N TRP A 135 -3.65 -3.38 -16.65
CA TRP A 135 -3.58 -4.81 -17.01
C TRP A 135 -3.18 -4.98 -18.48
N GLY A 136 -2.52 -6.09 -18.83
CA GLY A 136 -2.14 -6.44 -20.21
C GLY A 136 -0.64 -6.18 -20.50
N ASN A 137 -0.27 -5.97 -21.76
CA ASN A 137 1.08 -5.64 -22.17
C ASN A 137 1.37 -4.14 -21.93
N ASN A 138 2.51 -3.76 -21.41
CA ASN A 138 2.90 -2.42 -20.95
C ASN A 138 2.21 -1.98 -19.65
N VAL A 139 2.12 -2.85 -18.71
CA VAL A 139 1.30 -2.78 -17.53
C VAL A 139 2.09 -2.74 -16.26
N GLY A 140 1.42 -2.36 -15.23
CA GLY A 140 1.92 -2.29 -13.88
C GLY A 140 1.37 -1.09 -13.15
N ILE A 141 2.07 -0.74 -12.09
CA ILE A 141 1.75 0.43 -11.28
C ILE A 141 2.05 1.69 -12.09
N GLN A 142 1.06 2.56 -12.21
CA GLN A 142 1.20 3.89 -12.80
C GLN A 142 1.63 4.87 -11.71
N ASP A 143 2.87 4.72 -11.27
CA ASP A 143 3.41 5.39 -10.10
C ASP A 143 3.56 6.90 -10.33
N GLU A 144 4.01 7.29 -11.52
CA GLU A 144 4.27 8.69 -11.88
C GLU A 144 3.01 9.58 -11.81
N GLU A 145 1.81 9.04 -12.01
CA GLU A 145 0.57 9.80 -11.81
C GLU A 145 0.32 10.08 -10.32
N SER A 146 0.63 9.13 -9.45
CA SER A 146 0.48 9.30 -8.00
C SER A 146 1.48 10.31 -7.43
N TRP A 147 2.64 10.48 -8.06
CA TRP A 147 3.61 11.51 -7.67
C TRP A 147 3.07 12.91 -7.84
N PHE A 148 2.34 13.14 -8.93
CA PHE A 148 1.72 14.45 -9.16
C PHE A 148 0.76 14.82 -8.02
N ASP A 149 -0.10 13.87 -7.61
CA ASP A 149 -1.04 14.09 -6.51
C ASP A 149 -0.31 14.33 -5.18
N ALA A 150 0.79 13.62 -4.95
CA ALA A 150 1.58 13.73 -3.73
C ALA A 150 2.29 15.09 -3.59
N ILE A 151 2.73 15.70 -4.69
CA ILE A 151 3.46 16.98 -4.67
C ILE A 151 2.55 18.21 -4.71
N GLN A 152 1.25 18.05 -4.99
CA GLN A 152 0.32 19.20 -5.06
C GLN A 152 0.31 20.09 -3.80
N PRO A 153 0.49 19.56 -2.58
CA PRO A 153 0.54 20.38 -1.37
C PRO A 153 1.83 21.19 -1.20
N SER A 154 2.85 20.96 -2.04
CA SER A 154 4.15 21.63 -1.93
C SER A 154 4.10 23.07 -2.45
N ASP A 155 4.75 23.97 -1.74
CA ASP A 155 4.98 25.36 -2.18
C ASP A 155 5.87 25.46 -3.45
N SER A 156 6.54 24.36 -3.82
CA SER A 156 7.34 24.24 -5.03
C SER A 156 6.48 23.99 -6.28
N LEU A 157 5.18 23.71 -6.14
CA LEU A 157 4.25 23.50 -7.24
C LEU A 157 3.05 24.45 -7.12
N GLU A 158 3.08 25.55 -7.82
CA GLU A 158 1.98 26.50 -7.86
C GLU A 158 0.95 26.17 -8.96
N ARG A 159 -0.32 26.32 -8.63
CA ARG A 159 -1.41 26.13 -9.57
C ARG A 159 -2.09 27.45 -9.90
N ASN A 160 -2.23 27.72 -11.20
CA ASN A 160 -3.03 28.85 -11.70
C ASN A 160 -3.97 28.37 -12.84
N GLY A 161 -5.21 28.10 -12.48
CA GLY A 161 -6.20 27.51 -13.40
C GLY A 161 -5.80 26.11 -13.87
N ALA A 162 -5.60 25.96 -15.19
CA ALA A 162 -5.13 24.71 -15.82
C ALA A 162 -3.61 24.58 -15.88
N TRP A 163 -2.89 25.61 -15.46
CA TRP A 163 -1.43 25.64 -15.49
C TRP A 163 -0.81 25.38 -14.13
N TYR A 164 0.31 24.69 -14.16
CA TYR A 164 1.17 24.46 -13.01
C TYR A 164 2.55 25.08 -13.24
N THR A 165 3.13 25.64 -12.21
CA THR A 165 4.49 26.22 -12.24
C THR A 165 5.33 25.43 -11.25
N LEU A 166 6.30 24.65 -11.74
CA LEU A 166 7.29 23.97 -10.95
C LEU A 166 8.47 24.90 -10.69
N LYS A 167 8.82 25.08 -9.41
CA LYS A 167 9.99 25.85 -8.98
C LYS A 167 11.17 24.92 -8.75
N TYR A 168 12.32 25.27 -9.31
CA TYR A 168 13.59 24.57 -9.11
C TYR A 168 14.39 25.22 -7.97
N ALA A 169 15.37 24.49 -7.45
CA ALA A 169 16.27 24.99 -6.41
C ALA A 169 17.18 26.15 -6.88
N ASP A 170 17.39 26.26 -8.18
CA ASP A 170 18.16 27.34 -8.83
C ASP A 170 17.33 28.60 -9.11
N GLU A 171 16.19 28.77 -8.43
CA GLU A 171 15.21 29.85 -8.60
C GLU A 171 14.57 29.95 -9.99
N THR A 172 14.90 29.05 -10.90
CA THR A 172 14.21 28.94 -12.19
C THR A 172 12.84 28.29 -12.01
N SER A 173 11.96 28.50 -12.96
CA SER A 173 10.64 27.87 -12.95
C SER A 173 10.20 27.41 -14.32
N GLU A 174 9.38 26.37 -14.36
CA GLU A 174 8.85 25.79 -15.58
C GLU A 174 7.32 25.66 -15.49
N LYS A 175 6.63 26.20 -16.51
CA LYS A 175 5.16 26.10 -16.62
C LYS A 175 4.77 24.91 -17.47
N PHE A 176 3.76 24.18 -17.03
CA PHE A 176 3.20 23.05 -17.77
C PHE A 176 1.71 22.86 -17.48
N GLN A 177 1.04 22.05 -18.29
CA GLN A 177 -0.31 21.57 -18.03
C GLN A 177 -0.25 20.09 -17.65
N PHE A 178 -1.20 19.60 -16.83
CA PHE A 178 -1.26 18.20 -16.42
C PHE A 178 -1.29 17.23 -17.62
N THR A 179 -1.93 17.62 -18.71
CA THR A 179 -1.93 16.82 -19.96
C THR A 179 -0.54 16.53 -20.51
N LYS A 180 0.45 17.35 -20.16
CA LYS A 180 1.87 17.18 -20.54
C LYS A 180 2.72 16.47 -19.49
N TRP A 181 2.11 16.00 -18.38
CA TRP A 181 2.82 15.36 -17.27
C TRP A 181 3.69 14.20 -17.72
N HIS A 182 3.11 13.24 -18.45
CA HIS A 182 3.84 12.05 -18.93
C HIS A 182 4.99 12.35 -19.89
N GLU A 183 4.91 13.48 -20.59
CA GLU A 183 6.00 13.95 -21.45
C GLU A 183 7.09 14.62 -20.61
N LYS A 184 6.70 15.48 -19.68
CA LYS A 184 7.58 16.24 -18.81
C LYS A 184 8.40 15.36 -17.87
N ILE A 185 7.78 14.34 -17.29
CA ILE A 185 8.45 13.43 -16.34
C ILE A 185 9.57 12.59 -17.00
N LYS A 186 9.61 12.51 -18.33
CA LYS A 186 10.70 11.89 -19.07
C LYS A 186 11.96 12.77 -19.13
N ASN A 187 11.83 14.07 -18.89
CA ASN A 187 12.95 14.97 -18.77
C ASN A 187 13.65 14.75 -17.43
N GLU A 188 14.94 14.47 -17.45
CA GLU A 188 15.70 14.11 -16.25
C GLU A 188 15.72 15.24 -15.19
N LYS A 189 15.94 16.51 -15.62
CA LYS A 189 15.92 17.66 -14.70
C LYS A 189 14.56 17.78 -14.02
N PHE A 190 13.47 17.69 -14.79
CA PHE A 190 12.11 17.76 -14.27
C PHE A 190 11.82 16.62 -13.30
N ARG A 191 12.13 15.38 -13.69
CA ARG A 191 11.94 14.18 -12.87
C ARG A 191 12.71 14.25 -11.54
N THR A 192 13.97 14.65 -11.59
CA THR A 192 14.81 14.80 -10.39
C THR A 192 14.17 15.79 -9.42
N ARG A 193 13.71 16.95 -9.92
CA ARG A 193 13.04 17.94 -9.06
C ARG A 193 11.77 17.39 -8.42
N ILE A 194 10.96 16.64 -9.16
CA ILE A 194 9.75 15.98 -8.61
C ILE A 194 10.13 15.01 -7.49
N LEU A 195 11.17 14.19 -7.67
CA LEU A 195 11.63 13.24 -6.65
C LEU A 195 12.18 13.94 -5.40
N GLU A 196 12.85 15.08 -5.56
CA GLU A 196 13.29 15.93 -4.43
C GLU A 196 12.08 16.42 -3.63
N ILE A 197 11.08 17.00 -4.30
CA ILE A 197 9.86 17.48 -3.64
C ILE A 197 9.14 16.32 -2.97
N MET A 198 9.04 15.16 -3.61
CA MET A 198 8.45 13.97 -2.99
C MET A 198 9.22 13.52 -1.76
N ASN A 199 10.53 13.58 -1.78
CA ASN A 199 11.34 13.31 -0.59
C ASN A 199 10.99 14.28 0.56
N GLU A 200 10.86 15.56 0.26
CA GLU A 200 10.50 16.59 1.25
C GLU A 200 9.09 16.38 1.81
N VAL A 201 8.07 16.30 0.95
CA VAL A 201 6.65 16.31 1.39
C VAL A 201 6.12 14.93 1.79
N VAL A 202 6.73 13.85 1.31
CA VAL A 202 6.29 12.49 1.61
C VAL A 202 7.26 11.80 2.56
N VAL A 203 8.53 11.58 2.14
CA VAL A 203 9.47 10.75 2.89
C VAL A 203 9.85 11.40 4.20
N GLN A 204 10.30 12.66 4.19
CA GLN A 204 10.71 13.36 5.42
C GLN A 204 9.55 13.58 6.38
N SER A 205 8.32 13.78 5.88
CA SER A 205 7.13 13.86 6.73
C SER A 205 6.79 12.54 7.44
N TRP A 206 7.46 11.42 7.10
CA TRP A 206 7.29 10.13 7.76
C TRP A 206 8.25 9.92 8.93
N HIS A 207 9.31 10.72 9.03
CA HIS A 207 10.15 10.70 10.22
C HIS A 207 9.32 11.14 11.41
N PRO A 208 9.36 10.43 12.55
CA PRO A 208 8.81 10.97 13.77
C PRO A 208 9.47 12.34 13.98
N LEU A 209 8.65 13.36 14.18
CA LEU A 209 9.16 14.67 14.56
C LEU A 209 10.02 14.47 15.82
N GLU A 210 11.31 14.69 15.72
CA GLU A 210 12.23 14.65 16.88
C GLU A 210 11.88 15.75 17.92
N GLU A 211 10.91 16.59 17.61
CA GLU A 211 10.44 17.68 18.44
C GLU A 211 8.91 17.70 18.56
N ILE A 212 8.32 16.69 19.19
CA ILE A 212 7.21 17.02 20.07
C ILE A 212 7.87 17.40 21.40
N ALA A 213 8.28 18.66 21.52
CA ALA A 213 8.51 19.25 22.82
C ALA A 213 7.22 19.05 23.61
N VAL A 214 7.23 18.09 24.52
CA VAL A 214 6.20 17.95 25.54
C VAL A 214 6.32 19.22 26.39
N SER A 215 5.57 20.24 26.01
CA SER A 215 5.37 21.39 26.86
C SER A 215 4.60 20.87 28.07
N SER A 216 5.36 20.62 29.13
CA SER A 216 4.86 20.41 30.50
C SER A 216 4.01 21.58 30.97
#